data_90f9c0871c7137520587e00f2f024954
#
_entry.id   90f9c0871c7137520587e00f2f024954
#
_cell.length_a   1.000
_cell.length_b   1.000
_cell.length_c   1.000
_cell.angle_alpha   90.00
_cell.angle_beta   90.00
_cell.angle_gamma   90.00
#
_symmetry.space_group_name_H-M   'P 1'
#
loop_
_entity.id
_entity.type
_entity.pdbx_description
1 polymer ?
#
loop_
_entity_poly.entity_id
_entity_poly.type
_entity_poly.pdbx_seq_one_letter_code
_entity_poly.pdbx_strand_id
1 'polypeptide(L)'
;LKKVKRRNLRNVVLGACAVFLAMVLALSIKLFMIGYPSDSYMITYTDINDGQVRVGGTFYDSASVFSRYKIVRKADGTEEMVIYACLPSPWNRSGTFNLEVGLPPEGTRLDIRGMTVKSNGEVVSRQANELYKAKNPYIGDASANGRLAGLVGISRSLGNFKNELQTSKEPYGWTLEFEDSTSNSAVFEERMKGYACMLIALTGNLGEVEWNYTVELEDGPVQRSGRMTEAECSEYVGAPVKSFA
;
A
#
# COMPACT_ATOMS: atom_id res chain seq x y z
N LEU A 1 30.03 54.51 -37.02
CA LEU A 1 28.98 54.32 -36.03
C LEU A 1 28.00 53.18 -36.42
N LYS A 2 27.47 53.10 -37.65
CA LYS A 2 26.51 52.01 -38.08
C LYS A 2 27.15 50.59 -38.01
N LYS A 3 28.42 50.41 -38.37
CA LYS A 3 29.13 49.11 -38.32
C LYS A 3 29.31 48.58 -36.88
N VAL A 4 29.65 49.45 -35.93
CA VAL A 4 29.82 49.11 -34.52
C VAL A 4 28.47 48.71 -33.89
N LYS A 5 27.40 49.43 -34.16
CA LYS A 5 26.06 49.13 -33.68
C LYS A 5 25.54 47.76 -34.18
N ARG A 6 25.83 47.41 -35.46
CA ARG A 6 25.48 46.08 -36.04
C ARG A 6 26.30 44.94 -35.38
N ARG A 7 27.58 45.17 -35.06
CA ARG A 7 28.45 44.18 -34.41
C ARG A 7 27.96 43.89 -32.98
N ASN A 8 27.61 44.94 -32.23
CA ASN A 8 27.09 44.79 -30.89
C ASN A 8 25.73 44.07 -30.89
N LEU A 9 24.81 44.41 -31.80
CA LEU A 9 23.54 43.71 -31.93
C LEU A 9 23.74 42.23 -32.25
N ARG A 10 24.66 41.89 -33.18
CA ARG A 10 24.99 40.49 -33.50
C ARG A 10 25.52 39.73 -32.28
N ASN A 11 26.39 40.35 -31.48
CA ASN A 11 26.92 39.70 -30.27
C ASN A 11 25.83 39.49 -29.22
N VAL A 12 24.92 40.45 -29.05
CA VAL A 12 23.78 40.30 -28.15
C VAL A 12 22.85 39.15 -28.62
N VAL A 13 22.55 39.09 -29.92
CA VAL A 13 21.72 37.99 -30.47
C VAL A 13 22.42 36.64 -30.31
N LEU A 14 23.70 36.54 -30.59
CA LEU A 14 24.47 35.30 -30.38
C LEU A 14 24.51 34.89 -28.91
N GLY A 15 24.66 35.84 -28.00
CA GLY A 15 24.60 35.58 -26.55
C GLY A 15 23.22 35.06 -26.12
N ALA A 16 22.14 35.69 -26.60
CA ALA A 16 20.79 35.25 -26.32
C ALA A 16 20.50 33.83 -26.87
N CYS A 17 20.95 33.55 -28.11
CA CYS A 17 20.85 32.21 -28.69
C CYS A 17 21.62 31.15 -27.88
N ALA A 18 22.82 31.47 -27.39
CA ALA A 18 23.62 30.56 -26.57
C ALA A 18 22.96 30.26 -25.24
N VAL A 19 22.38 31.26 -24.56
CA VAL A 19 21.64 31.10 -23.32
C VAL A 19 20.38 30.24 -23.55
N PHE A 20 19.63 30.52 -24.62
CA PHE A 20 18.47 29.73 -24.98
C PHE A 20 18.83 28.25 -25.25
N LEU A 21 19.89 28.00 -26.02
CA LEU A 21 20.37 26.64 -26.28
C LEU A 21 20.78 25.92 -25.00
N ALA A 22 21.49 26.61 -24.10
CA ALA A 22 21.88 26.06 -22.79
C ALA A 22 20.63 25.68 -21.93
N MET A 23 19.57 26.53 -21.93
CA MET A 23 18.34 26.24 -21.25
C MET A 23 17.62 25.00 -21.84
N VAL A 24 17.53 24.92 -23.16
CA VAL A 24 16.94 23.78 -23.85
C VAL A 24 17.73 22.50 -23.54
N LEU A 25 19.05 22.55 -23.55
CA LEU A 25 19.90 21.41 -23.21
C LEU A 25 19.69 20.97 -21.75
N ALA A 26 19.69 21.93 -20.82
CA ALA A 26 19.46 21.64 -19.40
C ALA A 26 18.07 21.01 -19.16
N LEU A 27 17.03 21.53 -19.81
CA LEU A 27 15.68 20.97 -19.76
C LEU A 27 15.63 19.56 -20.36
N SER A 28 16.28 19.34 -21.49
CA SER A 28 16.37 18.03 -22.12
C SER A 28 17.06 17.00 -21.22
N ILE A 29 18.18 17.36 -20.61
CA ILE A 29 18.87 16.50 -19.64
C ILE A 29 17.94 16.17 -18.46
N LYS A 30 17.24 17.17 -17.93
CA LYS A 30 16.31 16.96 -16.82
C LYS A 30 15.17 16.01 -17.21
N LEU A 31 14.53 16.20 -18.36
CA LEU A 31 13.37 15.43 -18.80
C LEU A 31 13.71 14.00 -19.24
N PHE A 32 14.85 13.80 -19.91
CA PHE A 32 15.20 12.53 -20.56
C PHE A 32 16.28 11.71 -19.82
N MET A 33 16.99 12.29 -18.85
CA MET A 33 18.09 11.61 -18.14
C MET A 33 17.92 11.64 -16.63
N ILE A 34 17.74 12.83 -16.02
CA ILE A 34 17.67 12.98 -14.57
C ILE A 34 16.31 12.52 -14.04
N GLY A 35 15.25 12.90 -14.72
CA GLY A 35 13.88 12.57 -14.34
C GLY A 35 13.33 13.38 -13.17
N TYR A 36 12.16 12.98 -12.72
CA TYR A 36 11.41 13.55 -11.60
C TYR A 36 10.90 12.41 -10.68
N PRO A 37 10.74 12.65 -9.38
CA PRO A 37 10.11 11.69 -8.48
C PRO A 37 8.72 11.32 -8.99
N SER A 38 8.39 10.04 -9.01
CA SER A 38 7.10 9.55 -9.51
C SER A 38 6.54 8.51 -8.58
N ASP A 39 5.21 8.59 -8.36
CA ASP A 39 4.41 7.58 -7.67
C ASP A 39 3.53 6.76 -8.64
N SER A 40 3.68 7.00 -9.95
CA SER A 40 2.88 6.37 -11.01
C SER A 40 3.46 5.02 -11.46
N TYR A 41 3.79 4.14 -10.49
CA TYR A 41 4.31 2.81 -10.75
C TYR A 41 3.70 1.79 -9.79
N MET A 42 3.82 0.50 -10.12
CA MET A 42 3.51 -0.61 -9.23
C MET A 42 4.77 -1.43 -8.94
N ILE A 43 4.85 -1.96 -7.72
CA ILE A 43 5.82 -3.00 -7.39
C ILE A 43 5.22 -4.34 -7.83
N THR A 44 5.94 -5.08 -8.63
CA THR A 44 5.52 -6.39 -9.15
C THR A 44 6.03 -7.54 -8.30
N TYR A 45 7.20 -7.37 -7.69
CA TYR A 45 7.73 -8.31 -6.71
C TYR A 45 8.73 -7.62 -5.77
N THR A 46 8.90 -8.22 -4.61
CA THR A 46 9.98 -7.92 -3.66
C THR A 46 10.47 -9.24 -3.11
N ASP A 47 11.76 -9.45 -3.17
CA ASP A 47 12.43 -10.66 -2.69
C ASP A 47 13.69 -10.28 -1.91
N ILE A 48 14.06 -11.13 -0.95
CA ILE A 48 15.30 -10.97 -0.17
C ILE A 48 16.21 -12.14 -0.53
N ASN A 49 17.36 -11.80 -1.07
CA ASN A 49 18.39 -12.79 -1.41
C ASN A 49 19.78 -12.25 -1.06
N ASP A 50 20.59 -13.07 -0.41
CA ASP A 50 21.98 -12.77 -0.04
C ASP A 50 22.16 -11.42 0.69
N GLY A 51 21.22 -11.05 1.58
CA GLY A 51 21.26 -9.80 2.31
C GLY A 51 20.95 -8.55 1.47
N GLN A 52 20.36 -8.75 0.29
CA GLN A 52 19.89 -7.69 -0.59
C GLN A 52 18.40 -7.79 -0.83
N VAL A 53 17.77 -6.63 -0.94
CA VAL A 53 16.36 -6.47 -1.34
C VAL A 53 16.31 -6.34 -2.84
N ARG A 54 15.67 -7.28 -3.52
CA ARG A 54 15.36 -7.19 -4.95
C ARG A 54 13.96 -6.63 -5.14
N VAL A 55 13.84 -5.56 -5.89
CA VAL A 55 12.57 -4.86 -6.13
C VAL A 55 12.33 -4.75 -7.63
N GLY A 56 11.28 -5.39 -8.11
CA GLY A 56 10.81 -5.22 -9.48
C GLY A 56 9.56 -4.36 -9.53
N GLY A 57 9.43 -3.56 -10.58
CA GLY A 57 8.27 -2.71 -10.78
C GLY A 57 8.10 -2.26 -12.22
N THR A 58 6.95 -1.63 -12.48
CA THR A 58 6.60 -1.07 -13.78
C THR A 58 5.77 0.20 -13.61
N PHE A 59 5.96 1.19 -14.51
CA PHE A 59 5.12 2.37 -14.56
C PHE A 59 3.74 2.04 -15.13
N TYR A 60 2.71 2.78 -14.68
CA TYR A 60 1.34 2.60 -15.17
C TYR A 60 1.13 3.18 -16.57
N ASP A 61 1.93 4.17 -16.96
CA ASP A 61 1.82 4.87 -18.23
C ASP A 61 3.00 4.57 -19.16
N SER A 62 2.76 4.64 -20.46
CA SER A 62 3.77 4.39 -21.51
C SER A 62 4.70 5.57 -21.75
N ALA A 63 4.43 6.73 -21.15
CA ALA A 63 5.24 7.94 -21.28
C ALA A 63 6.32 8.06 -20.19
N SER A 64 6.30 7.15 -19.21
CA SER A 64 7.27 7.12 -18.12
C SER A 64 8.21 5.91 -18.25
N VAL A 65 9.50 6.16 -18.17
CA VAL A 65 10.53 5.13 -18.11
C VAL A 65 11.39 5.32 -16.86
N PHE A 66 11.97 4.24 -16.36
CA PHE A 66 12.83 4.28 -15.18
C PHE A 66 14.10 5.09 -15.47
N SER A 67 14.41 6.07 -14.63
CA SER A 67 15.64 6.83 -14.67
C SER A 67 16.64 6.35 -13.62
N ARG A 68 16.23 6.39 -12.36
CA ARG A 68 17.08 6.06 -11.19
C ARG A 68 16.20 5.89 -9.95
N TYR A 69 16.80 5.46 -8.86
CA TYR A 69 16.23 5.57 -7.52
C TYR A 69 17.13 6.33 -6.56
N LYS A 70 16.58 6.75 -5.44
CA LYS A 70 17.32 7.29 -4.30
C LYS A 70 16.74 6.74 -3.02
N ILE A 71 17.60 6.49 -2.05
CA ILE A 71 17.19 6.27 -0.66
C ILE A 71 17.25 7.60 0.07
N VAL A 72 16.14 8.03 0.63
CA VAL A 72 15.98 9.28 1.36
C VAL A 72 15.66 8.98 2.82
N ARG A 73 16.48 9.45 3.74
CA ARG A 73 16.23 9.29 5.17
C ARG A 73 15.26 10.35 5.65
N LYS A 74 14.15 9.91 6.26
CA LYS A 74 13.15 10.78 6.89
C LYS A 74 13.56 11.19 8.29
N ALA A 75 12.89 12.22 8.84
CA ALA A 75 13.15 12.73 10.20
C ALA A 75 12.87 11.69 11.31
N ASP A 76 11.98 10.74 11.06
CA ASP A 76 11.65 9.63 11.96
C ASP A 76 12.64 8.45 11.90
N GLY A 77 13.74 8.59 11.13
CA GLY A 77 14.75 7.57 10.94
C GLY A 77 14.41 6.50 9.89
N THR A 78 13.21 6.55 9.30
CA THR A 78 12.81 5.66 8.20
C THR A 78 13.57 6.05 6.93
N GLU A 79 14.04 5.06 6.18
CA GLU A 79 14.56 5.22 4.83
C GLU A 79 13.45 5.00 3.82
N GLU A 80 13.31 5.85 2.83
CA GLU A 80 12.32 5.76 1.77
C GLU A 80 12.97 5.60 0.42
N MET A 81 12.54 4.59 -0.35
CA MET A 81 12.94 4.44 -1.74
C MET A 81 12.10 5.34 -2.64
N VAL A 82 12.73 6.34 -3.24
CA VAL A 82 12.11 7.25 -4.20
C VAL A 82 12.52 6.86 -5.61
N ILE A 83 11.55 6.49 -6.44
CA ILE A 83 11.74 6.15 -7.85
C ILE A 83 11.61 7.41 -8.71
N TYR A 84 12.53 7.56 -9.66
CA TYR A 84 12.54 8.68 -10.62
C TYR A 84 12.15 8.17 -12.00
N ALA A 85 11.15 8.82 -12.59
CA ALA A 85 10.74 8.62 -13.97
C ALA A 85 11.36 9.70 -14.88
N CYS A 86 11.61 9.37 -16.13
CA CYS A 86 11.94 10.31 -17.19
C CYS A 86 11.12 9.99 -18.46
N LEU A 87 11.18 10.86 -19.46
CA LEU A 87 10.56 10.61 -20.74
C LEU A 87 11.33 9.54 -21.53
N PRO A 88 10.66 8.73 -22.34
CA PRO A 88 11.31 7.77 -23.23
C PRO A 88 12.31 8.44 -24.17
N SER A 89 13.45 7.80 -24.36
CA SER A 89 14.50 8.26 -25.26
C SER A 89 15.07 7.08 -26.04
N PRO A 90 15.88 7.31 -27.10
CA PRO A 90 16.54 6.21 -27.81
C PRO A 90 17.41 5.33 -26.91
N TRP A 91 17.90 5.86 -25.79
CA TRP A 91 18.78 5.18 -24.83
C TRP A 91 18.02 4.56 -23.65
N ASN A 92 16.81 5.01 -23.36
CA ASN A 92 16.00 4.51 -22.25
C ASN A 92 14.53 4.42 -22.66
N ARG A 93 14.03 3.18 -22.80
CA ARG A 93 12.68 2.87 -23.29
C ARG A 93 11.90 1.98 -22.35
N SER A 94 12.55 1.45 -21.30
CA SER A 94 11.89 0.50 -20.41
C SER A 94 11.09 1.20 -19.33
N GLY A 95 9.79 0.94 -19.29
CA GLY A 95 8.91 1.29 -18.18
C GLY A 95 9.04 0.33 -16.99
N THR A 96 9.78 -0.78 -17.14
CA THR A 96 10.05 -1.74 -16.06
C THR A 96 11.42 -1.48 -15.45
N PHE A 97 11.57 -1.82 -14.17
CA PHE A 97 12.84 -1.75 -13.46
C PHE A 97 13.02 -2.95 -12.54
N ASN A 98 14.27 -3.35 -12.36
CA ASN A 98 14.72 -4.34 -11.38
C ASN A 98 15.89 -3.73 -10.64
N LEU A 99 15.77 -3.62 -9.32
CA LEU A 99 16.72 -2.95 -8.45
C LEU A 99 17.21 -3.94 -7.39
N GLU A 100 18.48 -3.82 -7.05
CA GLU A 100 19.09 -4.48 -5.90
C GLU A 100 19.53 -3.39 -4.92
N VAL A 101 19.06 -3.50 -3.67
CA VAL A 101 19.32 -2.53 -2.60
C VAL A 101 19.77 -3.29 -1.37
N GLY A 102 20.77 -2.81 -0.66
CA GLY A 102 21.18 -3.39 0.62
C GLY A 102 20.02 -3.34 1.64
N LEU A 103 20.01 -4.30 2.58
CA LEU A 103 19.13 -4.22 3.73
C LEU A 103 19.36 -2.91 4.50
N PRO A 104 18.32 -2.31 5.07
CA PRO A 104 18.47 -1.11 5.89
C PRO A 104 19.33 -1.42 7.13
N PRO A 105 20.09 -0.44 7.66
CA PRO A 105 20.88 -0.59 8.87
C PRO A 105 20.04 -1.08 10.06
N GLU A 106 20.70 -1.73 11.02
CA GLU A 106 20.05 -2.20 12.23
C GLU A 106 19.29 -1.07 12.95
N GLY A 107 18.08 -1.37 13.42
CA GLY A 107 17.18 -0.39 14.04
C GLY A 107 16.50 0.58 13.05
N THR A 108 16.76 0.47 11.74
CA THR A 108 16.07 1.25 10.71
C THR A 108 15.16 0.36 9.86
N ARG A 109 14.35 0.98 9.01
CA ARG A 109 13.43 0.31 8.08
C ARG A 109 13.44 1.05 6.74
N LEU A 110 13.31 0.28 5.65
CA LEU A 110 13.18 0.80 4.31
C LEU A 110 11.71 0.75 3.87
N ASP A 111 11.13 1.91 3.58
CA ASP A 111 9.80 2.03 2.98
C ASP A 111 9.93 2.00 1.45
N ILE A 112 9.19 1.07 0.84
CA ILE A 112 9.09 0.94 -0.61
C ILE A 112 7.61 1.07 -0.97
N ARG A 113 7.15 2.30 -1.15
CA ARG A 113 5.76 2.59 -1.51
C ARG A 113 4.73 2.03 -0.50
N GLY A 114 5.00 2.18 0.77
CA GLY A 114 4.14 1.72 1.86
C GLY A 114 4.37 0.26 2.29
N MET A 115 5.18 -0.50 1.59
CA MET A 115 5.74 -1.76 2.04
C MET A 115 6.99 -1.48 2.89
N THR A 116 7.17 -2.19 3.98
CA THR A 116 8.32 -1.99 4.88
C THR A 116 9.24 -3.20 4.81
N VAL A 117 10.53 -2.95 4.59
CA VAL A 117 11.58 -3.95 4.75
C VAL A 117 12.36 -3.63 6.03
N LYS A 118 12.47 -4.59 6.94
CA LYS A 118 13.23 -4.47 8.17
C LYS A 118 14.69 -4.89 7.98
N SER A 119 15.56 -4.52 8.90
CA SER A 119 16.99 -4.86 8.85
C SER A 119 17.28 -6.37 8.93
N ASN A 120 16.37 -7.15 9.51
CA ASN A 120 16.44 -8.62 9.57
C ASN A 120 15.94 -9.32 8.27
N GLY A 121 15.55 -8.56 7.25
CA GLY A 121 15.00 -9.09 6.01
C GLY A 121 13.50 -9.40 6.04
N GLU A 122 12.80 -9.10 7.13
CA GLU A 122 11.34 -9.24 7.17
C GLU A 122 10.67 -8.20 6.28
N VAL A 123 9.74 -8.64 5.43
CA VAL A 123 8.97 -7.77 4.54
C VAL A 123 7.52 -7.68 5.03
N VAL A 124 7.10 -6.48 5.39
CA VAL A 124 5.72 -6.18 5.78
C VAL A 124 5.00 -5.57 4.60
N SER A 125 3.92 -6.19 4.14
CA SER A 125 3.15 -5.70 2.99
C SER A 125 2.54 -4.33 3.26
N ARG A 126 2.25 -3.58 2.18
CA ARG A 126 1.53 -2.32 2.28
C ARG A 126 0.17 -2.48 2.98
N GLN A 127 -0.57 -3.54 2.65
CA GLN A 127 -1.86 -3.82 3.27
C GLN A 127 -1.73 -4.05 4.78
N ALA A 128 -0.72 -4.82 5.22
CA ALA A 128 -0.47 -5.05 6.65
C ALA A 128 -0.13 -3.74 7.37
N ASN A 129 0.69 -2.88 6.76
CA ASN A 129 1.00 -1.55 7.31
C ASN A 129 -0.24 -0.64 7.41
N GLU A 130 -1.12 -0.66 6.41
CA GLU A 130 -2.36 0.13 6.41
C GLU A 130 -3.34 -0.39 7.48
N LEU A 131 -3.47 -1.70 7.63
CA LEU A 131 -4.27 -2.33 8.68
C LEU A 131 -3.74 -1.98 10.08
N TYR A 132 -2.42 -2.08 10.29
CA TYR A 132 -1.81 -1.71 11.57
C TYR A 132 -2.04 -0.24 11.93
N LYS A 133 -1.94 0.68 10.96
CA LYS A 133 -2.25 2.11 11.16
C LYS A 133 -3.72 2.38 11.48
N ALA A 134 -4.62 1.51 11.03
CA ALA A 134 -6.05 1.60 11.27
C ALA A 134 -6.51 0.92 12.58
N LYS A 135 -5.56 0.37 13.36
CA LYS A 135 -5.84 -0.24 14.66
C LYS A 135 -6.69 0.69 15.53
N ASN A 136 -7.74 0.13 16.09
CA ASN A 136 -8.69 0.86 16.91
C ASN A 136 -8.67 0.32 18.35
N PRO A 137 -8.40 1.14 19.39
CA PRO A 137 -8.41 0.67 20.76
C PRO A 137 -9.83 0.35 21.30
N TYR A 138 -10.89 0.92 20.71
CA TYR A 138 -12.25 0.85 21.27
C TYR A 138 -13.29 0.52 20.21
N ILE A 139 -14.01 -0.59 20.39
CA ILE A 139 -15.10 -1.00 19.49
C ILE A 139 -16.25 0.03 19.41
N GLY A 140 -16.40 0.89 20.40
CA GLY A 140 -17.40 1.97 20.38
C GLY A 140 -17.16 3.09 19.35
N ASP A 141 -15.96 3.17 18.74
CA ASP A 141 -15.70 4.09 17.64
C ASP A 141 -16.18 3.52 16.29
N ALA A 142 -17.45 3.73 15.99
CA ALA A 142 -18.10 3.24 14.78
C ALA A 142 -17.40 3.71 13.48
N SER A 143 -16.81 4.93 13.48
CA SER A 143 -16.08 5.48 12.33
C SER A 143 -14.77 4.73 12.08
N ALA A 144 -14.00 4.47 13.14
CA ALA A 144 -12.78 3.67 13.05
C ALA A 144 -13.09 2.22 12.64
N ASN A 145 -14.15 1.62 13.17
CA ASN A 145 -14.61 0.29 12.79
C ASN A 145 -14.95 0.20 11.31
N GLY A 146 -15.70 1.17 10.78
CA GLY A 146 -16.06 1.23 9.35
C GLY A 146 -14.82 1.30 8.45
N ARG A 147 -13.82 2.12 8.82
CA ARG A 147 -12.53 2.19 8.10
C ARG A 147 -11.78 0.87 8.16
N LEU A 148 -11.71 0.25 9.34
CA LEU A 148 -11.03 -1.04 9.54
C LEU A 148 -11.67 -2.14 8.71
N ALA A 149 -12.99 -2.31 8.77
CA ALA A 149 -13.74 -3.30 7.97
C ALA A 149 -13.54 -3.10 6.46
N GLY A 150 -13.49 -1.84 6.01
CA GLY A 150 -13.18 -1.48 4.62
C GLY A 150 -11.78 -1.88 4.19
N LEU A 151 -10.77 -1.67 5.04
CA LEU A 151 -9.37 -2.06 4.78
C LEU A 151 -9.16 -3.57 4.82
N VAL A 152 -9.83 -4.26 5.74
CA VAL A 152 -9.87 -5.74 5.80
C VAL A 152 -10.48 -6.31 4.52
N GLY A 153 -11.43 -5.59 3.90
CA GLY A 153 -12.00 -5.95 2.59
C GLY A 153 -13.17 -6.91 2.65
N ILE A 154 -13.88 -6.97 3.77
CA ILE A 154 -15.01 -7.89 4.00
C ILE A 154 -16.08 -7.71 2.92
N SER A 155 -16.59 -6.49 2.72
CA SER A 155 -17.65 -6.23 1.73
C SER A 155 -17.23 -6.58 0.30
N ARG A 156 -15.94 -6.40 -0.05
CA ARG A 156 -15.43 -6.75 -1.39
C ARG A 156 -15.45 -8.26 -1.64
N SER A 157 -15.29 -9.05 -0.58
CA SER A 157 -15.12 -10.49 -0.65
C SER A 157 -16.42 -11.26 -0.40
N LEU A 158 -17.30 -10.76 0.50
CA LEU A 158 -18.45 -11.49 1.02
C LEU A 158 -19.79 -10.76 0.81
N GLY A 159 -19.80 -9.54 0.28
CA GLY A 159 -21.00 -8.74 0.08
C GLY A 159 -21.22 -7.68 1.17
N ASN A 160 -22.29 -6.91 1.00
CA ASN A 160 -22.61 -5.82 1.89
C ASN A 160 -23.17 -6.31 3.22
N PHE A 161 -22.90 -5.56 4.29
CA PHE A 161 -23.38 -5.87 5.62
C PHE A 161 -23.67 -4.61 6.44
N LYS A 162 -24.55 -4.75 7.43
CA LYS A 162 -24.79 -3.80 8.51
C LYS A 162 -23.96 -4.17 9.74
N ASN A 163 -23.58 -3.17 10.51
CA ASN A 163 -22.82 -3.35 11.74
C ASN A 163 -23.73 -3.15 12.94
N GLU A 164 -23.69 -4.10 13.88
CA GLU A 164 -24.26 -3.94 15.21
C GLU A 164 -23.16 -4.10 16.26
N LEU A 165 -23.09 -3.17 17.21
CA LEU A 165 -22.04 -3.14 18.23
C LEU A 165 -22.64 -3.40 19.60
N GLN A 166 -22.13 -4.41 20.30
CA GLN A 166 -22.44 -4.67 21.69
C GLN A 166 -21.31 -4.10 22.56
N THR A 167 -21.57 -2.98 23.23
CA THR A 167 -20.59 -2.23 24.04
C THR A 167 -21.02 -2.03 25.49
N SER A 168 -22.13 -2.63 25.91
CA SER A 168 -22.70 -2.44 27.25
C SER A 168 -22.14 -3.40 28.29
N LYS A 169 -21.63 -4.56 27.87
CA LYS A 169 -21.12 -5.63 28.74
C LYS A 169 -20.00 -6.39 28.04
N GLU A 170 -18.97 -6.77 28.79
CA GLU A 170 -17.91 -7.65 28.30
C GLU A 170 -18.37 -9.12 28.23
N PRO A 171 -17.87 -9.89 27.23
CA PRO A 171 -17.00 -9.45 26.14
C PRO A 171 -17.75 -8.51 25.18
N TYR A 172 -17.07 -7.41 24.75
CA TYR A 172 -17.64 -6.54 23.74
C TYR A 172 -17.68 -7.25 22.40
N GLY A 173 -18.78 -7.04 21.66
CA GLY A 173 -19.09 -7.75 20.44
C GLY A 173 -19.28 -6.87 19.22
N TRP A 174 -19.01 -7.43 18.06
CA TRP A 174 -19.29 -6.84 16.75
C TRP A 174 -20.03 -7.84 15.88
N THR A 175 -21.30 -7.55 15.58
CA THR A 175 -22.13 -8.38 14.70
C THR A 175 -22.18 -7.77 13.30
N LEU A 176 -21.99 -8.63 12.29
CA LEU A 176 -22.08 -8.29 10.88
C LEU A 176 -23.32 -8.96 10.28
N GLU A 177 -24.31 -8.15 9.93
CA GLU A 177 -25.57 -8.59 9.30
C GLU A 177 -25.44 -8.50 7.79
N PHE A 178 -25.15 -9.61 7.11
CA PHE A 178 -24.99 -9.63 5.65
C PHE A 178 -26.32 -9.49 4.94
N GLU A 179 -26.37 -8.62 3.93
CA GLU A 179 -27.57 -8.33 3.14
C GLU A 179 -27.66 -9.23 1.91
N ASP A 180 -26.53 -9.66 1.39
CA ASP A 180 -26.43 -10.52 0.21
C ASP A 180 -26.45 -12.00 0.61
N SER A 181 -27.04 -12.86 -0.22
CA SER A 181 -26.99 -14.30 -0.05
C SER A 181 -25.76 -14.93 -0.69
N THR A 182 -25.35 -16.10 -0.22
CA THR A 182 -24.25 -16.88 -0.79
C THR A 182 -24.72 -18.29 -1.18
N SER A 183 -24.18 -18.83 -2.26
CA SER A 183 -24.37 -20.23 -2.65
C SER A 183 -23.34 -21.18 -2.05
N ASN A 184 -22.25 -20.65 -1.46
CA ASN A 184 -21.15 -21.45 -0.91
C ASN A 184 -20.86 -21.07 0.55
N SER A 185 -21.62 -21.69 1.46
CA SER A 185 -21.48 -21.44 2.89
C SER A 185 -20.10 -21.83 3.45
N ALA A 186 -19.46 -22.87 2.94
CA ALA A 186 -18.16 -23.33 3.44
C ALA A 186 -17.05 -22.30 3.17
N VAL A 187 -17.03 -21.75 1.95
CA VAL A 187 -16.07 -20.69 1.59
C VAL A 187 -16.36 -19.40 2.34
N PHE A 188 -17.65 -19.07 2.53
CA PHE A 188 -18.08 -17.90 3.29
C PHE A 188 -17.58 -17.99 4.74
N GLU A 189 -17.87 -19.10 5.42
CA GLU A 189 -17.46 -19.33 6.81
C GLU A 189 -15.96 -19.29 7.00
N GLU A 190 -15.18 -19.95 6.13
CA GLU A 190 -13.74 -19.97 6.24
C GLU A 190 -13.13 -18.56 6.10
N ARG A 191 -13.62 -17.78 5.15
CA ARG A 191 -13.18 -16.38 4.98
C ARG A 191 -13.61 -15.52 6.17
N MET A 192 -14.83 -15.71 6.66
CA MET A 192 -15.37 -14.92 7.76
C MET A 192 -14.59 -15.16 9.06
N LYS A 193 -14.18 -16.41 9.35
CA LYS A 193 -13.28 -16.72 10.48
C LYS A 193 -11.98 -15.94 10.40
N GLY A 194 -11.33 -15.91 9.22
CA GLY A 194 -10.11 -15.12 9.02
C GLY A 194 -10.33 -13.62 9.24
N TYR A 195 -11.44 -13.08 8.73
CA TYR A 195 -11.78 -11.67 8.93
C TYR A 195 -12.12 -11.36 10.39
N ALA A 196 -12.85 -12.22 11.08
CA ALA A 196 -13.16 -12.08 12.50
C ALA A 196 -11.87 -12.00 13.35
N CYS A 197 -10.90 -12.87 13.08
CA CYS A 197 -9.60 -12.83 13.75
C CYS A 197 -8.84 -11.53 13.49
N MET A 198 -8.87 -10.99 12.25
CA MET A 198 -8.28 -9.70 11.94
C MET A 198 -8.97 -8.55 12.68
N LEU A 199 -10.30 -8.53 12.74
CA LEU A 199 -11.05 -7.51 13.46
C LEU A 199 -10.75 -7.55 14.97
N ILE A 200 -10.73 -8.75 15.58
CA ILE A 200 -10.38 -8.94 16.98
C ILE A 200 -8.94 -8.50 17.24
N ALA A 201 -7.98 -8.90 16.41
CA ALA A 201 -6.58 -8.49 16.55
C ALA A 201 -6.42 -6.98 16.55
N LEU A 202 -7.10 -6.29 15.63
CA LEU A 202 -6.90 -4.86 15.35
C LEU A 202 -7.83 -3.94 16.16
N THR A 203 -8.77 -4.49 16.96
CA THR A 203 -9.64 -3.72 17.86
C THR A 203 -9.38 -4.10 19.31
N GLY A 204 -8.76 -3.18 20.08
CA GLY A 204 -8.16 -3.46 21.38
C GLY A 204 -9.06 -4.15 22.39
N ASN A 205 -10.30 -3.68 22.56
CA ASN A 205 -11.27 -4.23 23.52
C ASN A 205 -12.34 -5.14 22.89
N LEU A 206 -12.24 -5.49 21.61
CA LEU A 206 -13.18 -6.42 20.97
C LEU A 206 -12.88 -7.86 21.40
N GLY A 207 -13.86 -8.54 21.98
CA GLY A 207 -13.74 -9.91 22.49
C GLY A 207 -14.38 -10.96 21.59
N GLU A 208 -15.36 -10.57 20.78
CA GLU A 208 -16.05 -11.50 19.88
C GLU A 208 -16.56 -10.80 18.61
N VAL A 209 -16.63 -11.57 17.52
CA VAL A 209 -17.28 -11.19 16.25
C VAL A 209 -18.29 -12.23 15.89
N GLU A 210 -19.51 -11.78 15.62
CA GLU A 210 -20.62 -12.60 15.13
C GLU A 210 -20.97 -12.19 13.70
N TRP A 211 -21.56 -13.11 12.95
CA TRP A 211 -22.07 -12.80 11.61
C TRP A 211 -23.32 -13.61 11.30
N ASN A 212 -24.27 -12.95 10.64
CA ASN A 212 -25.51 -13.53 10.16
C ASN A 212 -25.57 -13.37 8.63
N TYR A 213 -25.94 -14.44 7.92
CA TYR A 213 -25.97 -14.46 6.47
C TYR A 213 -26.99 -15.45 5.91
N THR A 214 -27.38 -15.29 4.66
CA THR A 214 -28.32 -16.16 3.96
C THR A 214 -27.59 -17.08 2.99
N VAL A 215 -27.94 -18.38 3.02
CA VAL A 215 -27.47 -19.37 2.06
C VAL A 215 -28.62 -19.73 1.11
N GLU A 216 -28.37 -19.61 -0.20
CA GLU A 216 -29.30 -20.10 -1.23
C GLU A 216 -29.12 -21.60 -1.40
N LEU A 217 -30.17 -22.37 -1.07
CA LEU A 217 -30.24 -23.80 -1.27
C LEU A 217 -31.35 -24.14 -2.29
N GLU A 218 -31.35 -25.36 -2.81
CA GLU A 218 -32.38 -25.84 -3.75
C GLU A 218 -33.82 -25.71 -3.19
N ASP A 219 -33.97 -25.90 -1.88
CA ASP A 219 -35.23 -25.80 -1.16
C ASP A 219 -35.58 -24.36 -0.71
N GLY A 220 -34.78 -23.39 -1.06
CA GLY A 220 -34.93 -21.97 -0.72
C GLY A 220 -33.88 -21.42 0.22
N PRO A 221 -33.93 -20.10 0.52
CA PRO A 221 -32.96 -19.43 1.34
C PRO A 221 -33.03 -19.86 2.82
N VAL A 222 -31.86 -20.08 3.41
CA VAL A 222 -31.74 -20.48 4.82
C VAL A 222 -30.81 -19.50 5.54
N GLN A 223 -31.24 -18.95 6.67
CA GLN A 223 -30.44 -18.11 7.55
C GLN A 223 -29.43 -18.95 8.32
N ARG A 224 -28.21 -18.46 8.38
CA ARG A 224 -27.08 -19.03 9.15
C ARG A 224 -26.37 -17.96 9.94
N SER A 225 -25.75 -18.40 11.03
CA SER A 225 -24.92 -17.56 11.87
C SER A 225 -23.58 -18.26 12.19
N GLY A 226 -22.56 -17.47 12.41
CA GLY A 226 -21.29 -17.93 12.94
C GLY A 226 -20.75 -16.95 13.97
N ARG A 227 -19.75 -17.38 14.71
CA ARG A 227 -19.10 -16.58 15.75
C ARG A 227 -17.65 -17.00 15.92
N MET A 228 -16.79 -16.03 16.28
CA MET A 228 -15.44 -16.25 16.75
C MET A 228 -15.18 -15.37 17.96
N THR A 229 -14.67 -15.96 19.02
CA THR A 229 -14.15 -15.27 20.21
C THR A 229 -12.66 -15.03 20.11
N GLU A 230 -12.09 -14.18 20.97
CA GLU A 230 -10.65 -13.97 21.07
C GLU A 230 -9.86 -15.27 21.30
N ALA A 231 -10.41 -16.16 22.14
CA ALA A 231 -9.80 -17.46 22.43
C ALA A 231 -9.79 -18.38 21.20
N GLU A 232 -10.93 -18.51 20.51
CA GLU A 232 -11.06 -19.32 19.29
C GLU A 232 -10.19 -18.76 18.16
N CYS A 233 -10.08 -17.42 18.02
CA CYS A 233 -9.16 -16.79 17.08
C CYS A 233 -7.69 -17.08 17.41
N SER A 234 -7.32 -17.06 18.69
CA SER A 234 -5.96 -17.40 19.12
C SER A 234 -5.59 -18.85 18.82
N GLU A 235 -6.55 -19.77 18.98
CA GLU A 235 -6.39 -21.16 18.57
C GLU A 235 -6.27 -21.31 17.05
N TYR A 236 -7.14 -20.64 16.30
CA TYR A 236 -7.17 -20.66 14.83
C TYR A 236 -5.85 -20.16 14.21
N VAL A 237 -5.24 -19.10 14.76
CA VAL A 237 -3.96 -18.54 14.25
C VAL A 237 -2.73 -19.14 14.90
N GLY A 238 -2.88 -19.98 15.94
CA GLY A 238 -1.77 -20.65 16.64
C GLY A 238 -0.94 -19.78 17.59
N ALA A 239 -1.44 -18.57 17.93
CA ALA A 239 -0.80 -17.65 18.87
C ALA A 239 -1.83 -16.65 19.42
N PRO A 240 -1.54 -15.93 20.55
CA PRO A 240 -2.46 -14.93 21.07
C PRO A 240 -2.81 -13.89 19.99
N VAL A 241 -4.08 -13.84 19.58
CA VAL A 241 -4.52 -13.04 18.42
C VAL A 241 -4.20 -11.55 18.58
N LYS A 242 -4.24 -11.01 19.79
CA LYS A 242 -3.88 -9.61 20.09
C LYS A 242 -2.39 -9.31 19.94
N SER A 243 -1.53 -10.34 19.89
CA SER A 243 -0.09 -10.14 19.67
C SER A 243 0.28 -9.78 18.23
N PHE A 244 -0.64 -9.95 17.29
CA PHE A 244 -0.44 -9.60 15.88
C PHE A 244 -0.70 -8.12 15.57
N ALA A 245 -1.12 -7.33 16.53
CA ALA A 245 -1.53 -5.93 16.33
C ALA A 245 -0.64 -4.91 17.07
#